data_ee622b1efcd536084d0ae1bbec207eca
#
_entry.id   ee622b1efcd536084d0ae1bbec207eca
#
_cell.length_a   1.000
_cell.length_b   1.000
_cell.length_c   1.000
_cell.angle_alpha   90.00
_cell.angle_beta   90.00
_cell.angle_gamma   90.00
#
_symmetry.space_group_name_H-M   'P 1'
#
loop_
_entity.id
_entity.type
_entity.pdbx_description
1 polymer ?
#
loop_
_entity_poly.entity_id
_entity_poly.type
_entity_poly.pdbx_seq_one_letter_code
_entity_poly.pdbx_strand_id
1 'polypeptide(L)'
;MNFCCVNCLYLKHATSNVFGLIFNRTTREKTVMMNTHVNPVKKRVIIAGGGTSGWLAAAALSKIYGKNLDISIIESDDIGRIGVGEATIPPLRTFHRLLGIDEQEFMRETQATLKLGIEFSNWGNIGDNYIHSFGVNGKDCWACDFQHFWLAGRKKGLNNDPIGAYCRELLAAKEGKAMGGDQSGVHYAYHLDAGLYAEFLKRLATKHGVKRIEGIITQVTTRPDNGFIDSLDMQDGTTVSGDLFLDCTGFSGRLIHGALNTSYEPYGHFLPCDSAVAVQTEKVGPPRPYTQAIAHEFGWQWRIPLQHRMGNGLVYSSRFVSEDEATSRLMASLEGKAITEPRSFKYTTGRRSKMWNKNCIAIGLSAGFLEPVESTSIHLAMSSILRLLKLFPQGEIKQTNVDEYNKQTLEEMDRVRNFIVLHYHATQRDDSAFWRYCKNMDIPPELKQRVELFGETGVIPLGEKELFQTDSWTQVMLGQNIIPQSYHPLVDMMKTKDLEHFLEGLKAKVRAEVDQMPSHQSFLDKYCKSNPM
;
A
#
# COMPACT_ATOMS: atom_id res chain seq x y z
N MET A 1 -41.08 -12.44 5.78
CA MET A 1 -40.78 -12.76 4.38
C MET A 1 -39.27 -12.64 4.20
N ASN A 2 -38.64 -13.80 4.02
CA ASN A 2 -37.18 -13.91 3.87
C ASN A 2 -36.76 -13.49 2.46
N PHE A 3 -36.11 -12.36 2.31
CA PHE A 3 -35.34 -12.04 1.10
C PHE A 3 -33.84 -12.20 1.39
N CYS A 4 -33.29 -13.22 0.78
CA CYS A 4 -31.90 -13.62 0.83
C CYS A 4 -31.03 -12.58 0.12
N CYS A 5 -29.97 -12.12 0.77
CA CYS A 5 -29.03 -11.12 0.30
C CYS A 5 -28.12 -11.73 -0.79
N VAL A 6 -28.22 -11.30 -2.04
CA VAL A 6 -27.45 -11.81 -3.21
C VAL A 6 -26.00 -11.31 -3.24
N ASN A 7 -25.65 -10.27 -2.50
CA ASN A 7 -24.32 -9.65 -2.59
C ASN A 7 -23.21 -10.22 -1.67
N CYS A 8 -23.54 -11.20 -0.81
CA CYS A 8 -22.51 -11.88 -0.01
C CYS A 8 -21.76 -13.00 -0.75
N LEU A 9 -22.19 -13.36 -1.96
CA LEU A 9 -21.65 -14.48 -2.74
C LEU A 9 -20.48 -14.12 -3.67
N TYR A 10 -20.32 -12.86 -4.05
CA TYR A 10 -19.26 -12.49 -5.01
C TYR A 10 -17.84 -12.41 -4.42
N LEU A 11 -17.70 -12.09 -3.15
CA LEU A 11 -16.39 -12.06 -2.49
C LEU A 11 -15.89 -13.43 -2.01
N LYS A 12 -16.80 -14.38 -1.76
CA LYS A 12 -16.43 -15.77 -1.42
C LYS A 12 -16.05 -16.61 -2.64
N HIS A 13 -16.59 -16.31 -3.83
CA HIS A 13 -16.33 -17.11 -5.04
C HIS A 13 -15.08 -16.69 -5.81
N ALA A 14 -14.61 -15.46 -5.69
CA ALA A 14 -13.37 -15.03 -6.35
C ALA A 14 -12.10 -15.60 -5.72
N THR A 15 -12.15 -15.97 -4.43
CA THR A 15 -10.99 -16.55 -3.73
C THR A 15 -10.97 -18.08 -3.72
N SER A 16 -12.14 -18.76 -3.80
CA SER A 16 -12.20 -20.23 -3.74
C SER A 16 -12.02 -20.92 -5.09
N ASN A 17 -12.39 -20.31 -6.22
CA ASN A 17 -12.29 -20.95 -7.54
C ASN A 17 -10.90 -20.89 -8.18
N VAL A 18 -9.99 -20.03 -7.71
CA VAL A 18 -8.59 -20.02 -8.18
C VAL A 18 -7.73 -21.06 -7.44
N PHE A 19 -8.11 -21.43 -6.21
CA PHE A 19 -7.38 -22.41 -5.41
C PHE A 19 -7.83 -23.88 -5.65
N GLY A 20 -9.07 -24.10 -6.05
CA GLY A 20 -9.60 -25.44 -6.31
C GLY A 20 -9.04 -26.13 -7.57
N LEU A 21 -8.49 -25.38 -8.51
CA LEU A 21 -7.98 -25.92 -9.78
C LEU A 21 -6.50 -26.34 -9.77
N ILE A 22 -5.76 -26.00 -8.73
CA ILE A 22 -4.33 -26.35 -8.63
C ILE A 22 -4.07 -27.66 -7.88
N PHE A 23 -5.01 -28.16 -7.07
CA PHE A 23 -4.74 -29.29 -6.17
C PHE A 23 -5.52 -30.58 -6.45
N ASN A 24 -6.40 -30.68 -7.45
CA ASN A 24 -7.12 -31.93 -7.77
C ASN A 24 -6.88 -32.41 -9.21
N ARG A 25 -5.66 -32.88 -9.48
CA ARG A 25 -5.40 -33.86 -10.57
C ARG A 25 -4.38 -34.89 -10.13
N THR A 26 -4.84 -35.87 -9.39
CA THR A 26 -4.21 -37.20 -9.33
C THR A 26 -5.28 -38.22 -9.54
N THR A 27 -5.44 -38.71 -10.78
CA THR A 27 -5.71 -40.12 -11.08
C THR A 27 -5.60 -40.34 -12.59
N ARG A 28 -4.63 -41.17 -12.92
CA ARG A 28 -4.49 -42.14 -14.02
C ARG A 28 -5.03 -41.80 -15.41
N GLU A 29 -4.09 -41.50 -16.29
CA GLU A 29 -4.05 -42.14 -17.62
C GLU A 29 -2.59 -42.43 -17.98
N LYS A 30 -2.30 -43.74 -18.15
CA LYS A 30 -1.03 -44.24 -18.67
C LYS A 30 -1.06 -44.04 -20.19
N THR A 31 -0.45 -42.97 -20.68
CA THR A 31 -0.07 -42.86 -22.09
C THR A 31 1.44 -43.00 -22.18
N VAL A 32 1.88 -44.03 -22.88
CA VAL A 32 3.29 -44.26 -23.21
C VAL A 32 3.77 -43.11 -24.08
N MET A 33 4.53 -42.18 -23.50
CA MET A 33 5.32 -41.21 -24.26
C MET A 33 6.79 -41.51 -24.08
N MET A 34 7.49 -41.64 -25.19
CA MET A 34 8.95 -41.77 -25.26
C MET A 34 9.64 -40.68 -24.45
N ASN A 35 10.36 -41.11 -23.41
CA ASN A 35 11.17 -40.27 -22.55
C ASN A 35 12.44 -39.81 -23.30
N THR A 36 12.40 -38.65 -23.92
CA THR A 36 13.59 -37.81 -24.05
C THR A 36 13.58 -36.83 -22.86
N HIS A 37 14.15 -37.24 -21.73
CA HIS A 37 14.42 -36.33 -20.62
C HIS A 37 15.49 -35.32 -21.01
N VAL A 38 15.12 -34.32 -21.80
CA VAL A 38 15.79 -33.03 -21.78
C VAL A 38 15.22 -32.34 -20.53
N ASN A 39 15.98 -32.28 -19.46
CA ASN A 39 15.61 -31.42 -18.33
C ASN A 39 15.41 -30.01 -18.89
N PRO A 40 14.22 -29.43 -18.85
CA PRO A 40 14.02 -28.10 -19.38
C PRO A 40 14.97 -27.15 -18.66
N VAL A 41 15.78 -26.42 -19.44
CA VAL A 41 16.72 -25.42 -18.89
C VAL A 41 15.88 -24.44 -18.06
N LYS A 42 16.18 -24.37 -16.76
CA LYS A 42 15.48 -23.48 -15.85
C LYS A 42 15.70 -22.03 -16.26
N LYS A 43 14.64 -21.24 -16.30
CA LYS A 43 14.75 -19.80 -16.56
C LYS A 43 15.52 -19.14 -15.39
N ARG A 44 16.57 -18.40 -15.73
CA ARG A 44 17.38 -17.64 -14.77
C ARG A 44 16.76 -16.28 -14.55
N VAL A 45 16.34 -16.02 -13.32
CA VAL A 45 15.76 -14.74 -12.89
C VAL A 45 16.78 -14.02 -12.01
N ILE A 46 17.21 -12.85 -12.43
CA ILE A 46 18.15 -12.01 -11.68
C ILE A 46 17.38 -10.84 -11.09
N ILE A 47 17.44 -10.69 -9.77
CA ILE A 47 16.86 -9.58 -9.03
C ILE A 47 18.00 -8.65 -8.63
N ALA A 48 17.99 -7.43 -9.15
CA ALA A 48 18.96 -6.40 -8.82
C ALA A 48 18.43 -5.50 -7.72
N GLY A 49 19.03 -5.58 -6.53
CA GLY A 49 18.68 -4.81 -5.34
C GLY A 49 18.00 -5.63 -4.23
N GLY A 50 18.60 -5.60 -3.04
CA GLY A 50 18.20 -6.36 -1.84
C GLY A 50 17.38 -5.57 -0.82
N GLY A 51 16.66 -4.54 -1.25
CA GLY A 51 15.66 -3.88 -0.42
C GLY A 51 14.38 -4.70 -0.25
N THR A 52 13.38 -4.15 0.45
CA THR A 52 12.08 -4.81 0.70
C THR A 52 11.45 -5.32 -0.59
N SER A 53 11.44 -4.54 -1.68
CA SER A 53 10.84 -4.95 -2.96
C SER A 53 11.57 -6.13 -3.61
N GLY A 54 12.91 -6.17 -3.54
CA GLY A 54 13.70 -7.26 -4.10
C GLY A 54 13.49 -8.56 -3.35
N TRP A 55 13.56 -8.55 -2.01
CA TRP A 55 13.32 -9.73 -1.22
C TRP A 55 11.86 -10.20 -1.25
N LEU A 56 10.91 -9.26 -1.39
CA LEU A 56 9.49 -9.58 -1.60
C LEU A 56 9.28 -10.35 -2.92
N ALA A 57 9.93 -9.89 -4.00
CA ALA A 57 9.92 -10.56 -5.31
C ALA A 57 10.60 -11.94 -5.23
N ALA A 58 11.76 -12.02 -4.59
CA ALA A 58 12.50 -13.26 -4.40
C ALA A 58 11.68 -14.30 -3.62
N ALA A 59 11.06 -13.90 -2.50
CA ALA A 59 10.22 -14.76 -1.69
C ALA A 59 9.00 -15.27 -2.48
N ALA A 60 8.32 -14.40 -3.22
CA ALA A 60 7.15 -14.78 -3.99
C ALA A 60 7.48 -15.73 -5.15
N LEU A 61 8.46 -15.40 -5.95
CA LEU A 61 8.87 -16.23 -7.09
C LEU A 61 9.37 -17.60 -6.63
N SER A 62 10.21 -17.66 -5.59
CA SER A 62 10.74 -18.91 -5.08
C SER A 62 9.68 -19.78 -4.43
N LYS A 63 8.72 -19.17 -3.72
CA LYS A 63 7.59 -19.91 -3.12
C LYS A 63 6.66 -20.52 -4.16
N ILE A 64 6.33 -19.76 -5.22
CA ILE A 64 5.32 -20.18 -6.20
C ILE A 64 5.92 -21.10 -7.26
N TYR A 65 7.10 -20.78 -7.80
CA TYR A 65 7.72 -21.57 -8.87
C TYR A 65 8.71 -22.61 -8.36
N GLY A 66 9.21 -22.45 -7.14
CA GLY A 66 10.13 -23.40 -6.50
C GLY A 66 11.34 -23.73 -7.39
N LYS A 67 11.58 -25.01 -7.59
CA LYS A 67 12.73 -25.52 -8.38
C LYS A 67 12.61 -25.30 -9.90
N ASN A 68 11.51 -24.73 -10.40
CA ASN A 68 11.33 -24.47 -11.84
C ASN A 68 12.08 -23.21 -12.32
N LEU A 69 12.52 -22.36 -11.39
CA LEU A 69 13.34 -21.19 -11.69
C LEU A 69 14.72 -21.31 -11.00
N ASP A 70 15.73 -20.67 -11.60
CA ASP A 70 17.00 -20.39 -10.95
C ASP A 70 17.00 -18.89 -10.60
N ILE A 71 16.85 -18.58 -9.31
CA ILE A 71 16.67 -17.20 -8.85
C ILE A 71 17.92 -16.75 -8.09
N SER A 72 18.50 -15.65 -8.54
CA SER A 72 19.59 -14.97 -7.83
C SER A 72 19.19 -13.52 -7.53
N ILE A 73 19.55 -13.06 -6.34
CA ILE A 73 19.40 -11.65 -5.94
C ILE A 73 20.78 -11.05 -5.69
N ILE A 74 21.01 -9.87 -6.27
CA ILE A 74 22.24 -9.11 -6.11
C ILE A 74 21.97 -7.96 -5.14
N GLU A 75 22.71 -7.92 -4.05
CA GLU A 75 22.69 -6.81 -3.08
C GLU A 75 24.09 -6.56 -2.53
N SER A 76 24.33 -5.37 -1.98
CA SER A 76 25.56 -5.08 -1.26
C SER A 76 25.26 -4.60 0.15
N ASP A 77 26.00 -5.13 1.12
CA ASP A 77 25.95 -4.69 2.51
C ASP A 77 26.50 -3.25 2.66
N ASP A 78 27.33 -2.78 1.70
CA ASP A 78 27.85 -1.41 1.65
C ASP A 78 26.78 -0.38 1.25
N ILE A 79 25.72 -0.81 0.55
CA ILE A 79 24.60 0.05 0.18
C ILE A 79 23.57 0.01 1.29
N GLY A 80 23.60 1.02 2.15
CA GLY A 80 22.70 1.12 3.30
C GLY A 80 21.23 1.10 2.88
N ARG A 81 20.42 0.37 3.63
CA ARG A 81 18.93 0.37 3.49
C ARG A 81 18.35 1.63 4.09
N ILE A 82 17.24 2.09 3.52
CA ILE A 82 16.44 3.16 4.13
C ILE A 82 15.68 2.52 5.29
N GLY A 83 16.25 2.56 6.48
CA GLY A 83 15.70 1.95 7.71
C GLY A 83 14.65 2.85 8.36
N VAL A 84 13.49 3.00 7.74
CA VAL A 84 12.34 3.71 8.33
C VAL A 84 11.29 2.72 8.81
N GLY A 85 10.40 3.16 9.71
CA GLY A 85 9.16 2.45 9.95
C GLY A 85 8.27 2.57 8.73
N GLU A 86 7.73 1.45 8.27
CA GLU A 86 6.81 1.39 7.12
C GLU A 86 5.39 1.09 7.62
N ALA A 87 4.42 1.67 6.93
CA ALA A 87 3.01 1.35 7.11
C ALA A 87 2.47 0.64 5.87
N THR A 88 1.54 -0.27 6.08
CA THR A 88 0.96 -1.10 5.01
C THR A 88 -0.56 -0.93 4.91
N ILE A 89 -1.17 -1.64 3.97
CA ILE A 89 -2.62 -1.70 3.79
C ILE A 89 -3.08 -3.18 3.76
N PRO A 90 -4.37 -3.48 3.99
CA PRO A 90 -4.87 -4.84 4.22
C PRO A 90 -4.50 -5.90 3.17
N PRO A 91 -4.34 -5.61 1.86
CA PRO A 91 -3.95 -6.62 0.86
C PRO A 91 -2.64 -7.36 1.18
N LEU A 92 -1.71 -6.77 1.97
CA LEU A 92 -0.49 -7.45 2.38
C LEU A 92 -0.76 -8.74 3.16
N ARG A 93 -1.82 -8.79 3.97
CA ARG A 93 -2.22 -10.01 4.70
C ARG A 93 -2.53 -11.17 3.76
N THR A 94 -3.24 -10.90 2.67
CA THR A 94 -3.54 -11.91 1.65
C THR A 94 -2.27 -12.40 0.95
N PHE A 95 -1.34 -11.49 0.69
CA PHE A 95 -0.05 -11.85 0.12
C PHE A 95 0.80 -12.70 1.08
N HIS A 96 0.83 -12.38 2.37
CA HIS A 96 1.48 -13.20 3.39
C HIS A 96 0.90 -14.61 3.45
N ARG A 97 -0.42 -14.76 3.38
CA ARG A 97 -1.06 -16.09 3.30
C ARG A 97 -0.63 -16.87 2.06
N LEU A 98 -0.51 -16.22 0.89
CA LEU A 98 0.02 -16.83 -0.33
C LEU A 98 1.45 -17.35 -0.12
N LEU A 99 2.28 -16.63 0.61
CA LEU A 99 3.65 -17.03 0.93
C LEU A 99 3.73 -18.08 2.06
N GLY A 100 2.64 -18.33 2.78
CA GLY A 100 2.60 -19.22 3.94
C GLY A 100 3.35 -18.64 5.15
N ILE A 101 3.33 -17.31 5.29
CA ILE A 101 3.94 -16.60 6.41
C ILE A 101 3.02 -16.70 7.63
N ASP A 102 3.56 -17.15 8.76
CA ASP A 102 2.89 -17.11 10.06
C ASP A 102 2.82 -15.65 10.56
N GLU A 103 1.63 -15.17 10.86
CA GLU A 103 1.40 -13.77 11.23
C GLU A 103 2.06 -13.41 12.56
N GLN A 104 2.02 -14.31 13.54
CA GLN A 104 2.60 -14.05 14.86
C GLN A 104 4.13 -13.99 14.81
N GLU A 105 4.75 -14.93 14.06
CA GLU A 105 6.19 -14.92 13.80
C GLU A 105 6.62 -13.64 13.09
N PHE A 106 5.93 -13.32 12.00
CA PHE A 106 6.18 -12.09 11.24
C PHE A 106 6.09 -10.84 12.12
N MET A 107 5.02 -10.69 12.91
CA MET A 107 4.84 -9.52 13.76
C MET A 107 5.89 -9.41 14.86
N ARG A 108 6.29 -10.54 15.47
CA ARG A 108 7.38 -10.57 16.47
C ARG A 108 8.71 -10.13 15.86
N GLU A 109 9.07 -10.69 14.72
CA GLU A 109 10.39 -10.48 14.12
C GLU A 109 10.54 -9.12 13.46
N THR A 110 9.44 -8.53 12.99
CA THR A 110 9.45 -7.20 12.35
C THR A 110 9.05 -6.07 13.30
N GLN A 111 8.90 -6.35 14.60
CA GLN A 111 8.45 -5.37 15.60
C GLN A 111 7.10 -4.73 15.24
N ALA A 112 6.26 -5.48 14.52
CA ALA A 112 5.06 -4.94 13.92
C ALA A 112 3.97 -4.64 14.95
N THR A 113 3.15 -3.63 14.63
CA THR A 113 1.91 -3.31 15.33
C THR A 113 0.74 -3.36 14.35
N LEU A 114 -0.50 -3.45 14.86
CA LEU A 114 -1.68 -3.38 14.00
C LEU A 114 -1.95 -1.94 13.57
N LYS A 115 -2.46 -1.83 12.33
CA LYS A 115 -2.90 -0.57 11.73
C LYS A 115 -4.34 -0.72 11.27
N LEU A 116 -5.25 0.10 11.80
CA LEU A 116 -6.66 0.14 11.44
C LEU A 116 -7.00 1.28 10.46
N GLY A 117 -6.08 2.21 10.26
CA GLY A 117 -6.27 3.37 9.39
C GLY A 117 -5.14 4.39 9.49
N ILE A 118 -5.42 5.58 9.01
CA ILE A 118 -4.54 6.75 9.06
C ILE A 118 -5.32 7.93 9.63
N GLU A 119 -4.77 8.57 10.66
CA GLU A 119 -5.30 9.82 11.19
C GLU A 119 -4.67 11.00 10.44
N PHE A 120 -5.51 11.84 9.89
CA PHE A 120 -5.14 13.06 9.20
C PHE A 120 -5.45 14.27 10.07
N SER A 121 -4.42 15.03 10.46
CA SER A 121 -4.56 16.22 11.30
C SER A 121 -4.18 17.47 10.52
N ASN A 122 -5.00 18.50 10.57
CA ASN A 122 -4.81 19.79 9.90
C ASN A 122 -4.83 19.77 8.35
N TRP A 123 -5.40 18.75 7.73
CA TRP A 123 -5.45 18.65 6.27
C TRP A 123 -6.60 19.47 5.65
N GLY A 124 -7.81 19.39 6.18
CA GLY A 124 -8.96 20.20 5.74
C GLY A 124 -8.78 21.65 6.14
N ASN A 125 -8.83 21.91 7.44
CA ASN A 125 -8.47 23.18 8.09
C ASN A 125 -7.49 22.92 9.23
N ILE A 126 -6.86 23.97 9.73
CA ILE A 126 -6.09 23.90 10.99
C ILE A 126 -7.06 23.55 12.13
N GLY A 127 -6.75 22.48 12.87
CA GLY A 127 -7.57 21.93 13.94
C GLY A 127 -8.48 20.79 13.52
N ASP A 128 -8.70 20.56 12.22
CA ASP A 128 -9.47 19.40 11.74
C ASP A 128 -8.69 18.10 11.97
N ASN A 129 -9.45 17.06 12.30
CA ASN A 129 -8.93 15.71 12.49
C ASN A 129 -9.94 14.68 11.99
N TYR A 130 -9.50 13.78 11.12
CA TYR A 130 -10.30 12.64 10.67
C TYR A 130 -9.45 11.39 10.53
N ILE A 131 -10.08 10.22 10.56
CA ILE A 131 -9.42 8.93 10.30
C ILE A 131 -9.97 8.35 9.01
N HIS A 132 -9.07 8.05 8.06
CA HIS A 132 -9.33 7.13 6.96
C HIS A 132 -9.02 5.71 7.47
N SER A 133 -10.07 4.96 7.79
CA SER A 133 -9.95 3.60 8.33
C SER A 133 -10.10 2.55 7.22
N PHE A 134 -9.66 1.34 7.50
CA PHE A 134 -9.86 0.19 6.61
C PHE A 134 -11.24 -0.47 6.76
N GLY A 135 -12.07 0.05 7.64
CA GLY A 135 -13.40 -0.47 7.93
C GLY A 135 -14.45 0.05 6.95
N VAL A 136 -15.59 -0.63 7.00
CA VAL A 136 -16.79 -0.29 6.22
C VAL A 136 -17.68 0.62 7.06
N ASN A 137 -18.26 1.66 6.45
CA ASN A 137 -19.21 2.55 7.09
C ASN A 137 -20.61 1.93 7.05
N GLY A 138 -21.18 1.64 8.21
CA GLY A 138 -22.56 1.17 8.34
C GLY A 138 -22.88 -0.07 7.50
N LYS A 139 -23.93 0.01 6.71
CA LYS A 139 -24.40 -1.08 5.86
C LYS A 139 -25.16 -0.52 4.65
N ASP A 140 -24.75 -0.94 3.47
CA ASP A 140 -25.48 -0.64 2.23
C ASP A 140 -26.82 -1.34 2.19
N CYS A 141 -27.81 -0.68 1.64
CA CYS A 141 -29.14 -1.23 1.45
C CYS A 141 -29.62 -0.98 0.03
N TRP A 142 -30.24 -2.00 -0.57
CA TRP A 142 -30.71 -1.98 -1.96
C TRP A 142 -29.53 -1.69 -2.92
N ALA A 143 -29.69 -0.74 -3.81
CA ALA A 143 -28.65 -0.24 -4.72
C ALA A 143 -28.09 1.11 -4.24
N CYS A 144 -27.93 1.29 -2.92
CA CYS A 144 -27.62 2.58 -2.31
C CYS A 144 -26.58 2.38 -1.21
N ASP A 145 -25.45 3.09 -1.35
CA ASP A 145 -24.37 3.08 -0.37
C ASP A 145 -24.78 3.77 0.93
N PHE A 146 -24.18 3.36 2.04
CA PHE A 146 -24.55 3.82 3.39
C PHE A 146 -24.49 5.33 3.59
N GLN A 147 -23.55 6.04 2.96
CA GLN A 147 -23.46 7.50 3.13
C GLN A 147 -24.76 8.24 2.78
N HIS A 148 -25.56 7.72 1.88
CA HIS A 148 -26.84 8.33 1.53
C HIS A 148 -27.87 8.22 2.66
N PHE A 149 -27.90 7.10 3.39
CA PHE A 149 -28.76 6.93 4.57
C PHE A 149 -28.30 7.84 5.71
N TRP A 150 -27.00 7.94 5.94
CA TRP A 150 -26.41 8.84 6.92
C TRP A 150 -26.71 10.31 6.60
N LEU A 151 -26.53 10.73 5.33
CA LEU A 151 -26.86 12.09 4.87
C LEU A 151 -28.35 12.41 5.04
N ALA A 152 -29.23 11.48 4.66
CA ALA A 152 -30.69 11.64 4.85
C ALA A 152 -31.04 11.79 6.33
N GLY A 153 -30.45 10.97 7.20
CA GLY A 153 -30.60 11.06 8.64
C GLY A 153 -30.25 12.43 9.18
N ARG A 154 -29.08 12.98 8.77
CA ARG A 154 -28.66 14.34 9.14
C ARG A 154 -29.60 15.42 8.64
N LYS A 155 -30.03 15.37 7.37
CA LYS A 155 -30.97 16.36 6.79
C LYS A 155 -32.36 16.33 7.42
N LYS A 156 -32.79 15.15 7.87
CA LYS A 156 -34.06 14.98 8.58
C LYS A 156 -33.95 15.22 10.10
N GLY A 157 -32.78 15.59 10.61
CA GLY A 157 -32.53 15.83 12.03
C GLY A 157 -32.59 14.59 12.92
N LEU A 158 -32.41 13.37 12.34
CA LEU A 158 -32.50 12.10 13.07
C LEU A 158 -31.16 11.74 13.76
N ASN A 159 -30.03 12.23 13.24
CA ASN A 159 -28.73 12.03 13.83
C ASN A 159 -27.79 13.22 13.57
N ASN A 160 -26.84 13.45 14.48
CA ASN A 160 -25.75 14.41 14.33
C ASN A 160 -24.38 13.72 14.44
N ASP A 161 -24.35 12.40 14.50
CA ASP A 161 -23.12 11.64 14.65
C ASP A 161 -22.25 11.74 13.38
N PRO A 162 -20.92 11.79 13.52
CA PRO A 162 -20.04 11.66 12.37
C PRO A 162 -20.18 10.26 11.76
N ILE A 163 -19.94 10.13 10.45
CA ILE A 163 -20.07 8.84 9.75
C ILE A 163 -19.20 7.75 10.39
N GLY A 164 -18.07 8.12 10.97
CA GLY A 164 -17.18 7.19 11.68
C GLY A 164 -17.79 6.51 12.91
N ALA A 165 -18.90 7.01 13.45
CA ALA A 165 -19.64 6.32 14.51
C ALA A 165 -20.27 5.00 14.04
N TYR A 166 -20.38 4.82 12.74
CA TYR A 166 -20.89 3.64 12.08
C TYR A 166 -19.79 2.72 11.51
N CYS A 167 -18.52 3.00 11.83
CA CYS A 167 -17.36 2.22 11.39
C CYS A 167 -16.59 1.67 12.58
N ARG A 168 -16.57 0.34 12.70
CA ARG A 168 -15.95 -0.37 13.82
C ARG A 168 -14.46 -0.09 13.93
N GLU A 169 -13.73 -0.20 12.82
CA GLU A 169 -12.28 0.00 12.77
C GLU A 169 -11.89 1.44 13.12
N LEU A 170 -12.69 2.41 12.66
CA LEU A 170 -12.46 3.81 12.98
C LEU A 170 -12.69 4.08 14.48
N LEU A 171 -13.80 3.58 15.03
CA LEU A 171 -14.12 3.78 16.45
C LEU A 171 -13.09 3.07 17.34
N ALA A 172 -12.71 1.83 16.99
CA ALA A 172 -11.67 1.09 17.71
C ALA A 172 -10.32 1.82 17.66
N ALA A 173 -9.94 2.37 16.48
CA ALA A 173 -8.72 3.16 16.35
C ALA A 173 -8.69 4.35 17.30
N LYS A 174 -9.77 5.14 17.34
CA LYS A 174 -9.90 6.30 18.26
C LYS A 174 -9.77 5.92 19.73
N GLU A 175 -10.23 4.73 20.11
CA GLU A 175 -10.17 4.25 21.49
C GLU A 175 -8.88 3.47 21.83
N GLY A 176 -7.92 3.42 20.90
CA GLY A 176 -6.67 2.67 21.12
C GLY A 176 -6.88 1.16 21.26
N LYS A 177 -7.97 0.64 20.69
CA LYS A 177 -8.34 -0.77 20.69
C LYS A 177 -8.03 -1.39 19.34
N ALA A 178 -7.57 -2.63 19.33
CA ALA A 178 -7.37 -3.40 18.11
C ALA A 178 -7.35 -4.89 18.41
N MET A 179 -7.75 -5.68 17.43
CA MET A 179 -7.57 -7.13 17.42
C MET A 179 -7.27 -7.62 16.01
N GLY A 180 -6.53 -8.70 15.90
CA GLY A 180 -6.13 -9.30 14.64
C GLY A 180 -6.41 -10.80 14.60
N GLY A 181 -5.87 -11.47 13.59
CA GLY A 181 -6.11 -12.88 13.28
C GLY A 181 -7.26 -13.06 12.28
N ASP A 182 -7.26 -14.20 11.59
CA ASP A 182 -8.19 -14.46 10.49
C ASP A 182 -9.67 -14.53 10.92
N GLN A 183 -9.94 -14.86 12.18
CA GLN A 183 -11.29 -14.99 12.72
C GLN A 183 -11.82 -13.69 13.34
N SER A 184 -11.00 -12.63 13.43
CA SER A 184 -11.42 -11.37 14.07
C SER A 184 -12.51 -10.63 13.29
N GLY A 185 -12.60 -10.85 11.98
CA GLY A 185 -13.46 -10.08 11.09
C GLY A 185 -13.07 -8.60 10.97
N VAL A 186 -11.99 -8.17 11.62
CA VAL A 186 -11.48 -6.79 11.60
C VAL A 186 -10.61 -6.58 10.36
N HIS A 187 -10.77 -5.44 9.71
CA HIS A 187 -9.94 -5.02 8.60
C HIS A 187 -8.73 -4.26 9.15
N TYR A 188 -7.55 -4.83 9.01
CA TYR A 188 -6.29 -4.24 9.51
C TYR A 188 -5.12 -4.52 8.59
N ALA A 189 -4.09 -3.74 8.77
CA ALA A 189 -2.77 -3.90 8.19
C ALA A 189 -1.71 -3.81 9.29
N TYR A 190 -0.46 -3.51 8.93
CA TYR A 190 0.64 -3.45 9.88
C TYR A 190 1.44 -2.16 9.73
N HIS A 191 1.96 -1.69 10.86
CA HIS A 191 3.22 -0.96 10.88
C HIS A 191 4.34 -1.96 11.10
N LEU A 192 5.47 -1.79 10.48
CA LEU A 192 6.59 -2.73 10.57
C LEU A 192 7.94 -2.01 10.40
N ASP A 193 8.99 -2.61 10.89
CA ASP A 193 10.35 -2.18 10.59
C ASP A 193 10.77 -2.72 9.22
N ALA A 194 11.05 -1.83 8.26
CA ALA A 194 11.37 -2.19 6.88
C ALA A 194 12.66 -3.01 6.76
N GLY A 195 13.64 -2.73 7.59
CA GLY A 195 14.89 -3.46 7.63
C GLY A 195 14.70 -4.90 8.12
N LEU A 196 14.00 -5.06 9.24
CA LEU A 196 13.66 -6.38 9.79
C LEU A 196 12.75 -7.17 8.85
N TYR A 197 11.84 -6.50 8.14
CA TYR A 197 10.98 -7.17 7.17
C TYR A 197 11.80 -7.68 5.97
N ALA A 198 12.74 -6.91 5.46
CA ALA A 198 13.63 -7.38 4.40
C ALA A 198 14.47 -8.60 4.85
N GLU A 199 15.00 -8.61 6.08
CA GLU A 199 15.72 -9.77 6.65
C GLU A 199 14.81 -10.99 6.84
N PHE A 200 13.56 -10.80 7.28
CA PHE A 200 12.57 -11.85 7.38
C PHE A 200 12.31 -12.51 6.00
N LEU A 201 12.08 -11.70 4.98
CA LEU A 201 11.86 -12.16 3.60
C LEU A 201 13.10 -12.83 3.01
N LYS A 202 14.30 -12.32 3.32
CA LYS A 202 15.59 -12.91 2.93
C LYS A 202 15.72 -14.34 3.44
N ARG A 203 15.45 -14.57 4.72
CA ARG A 203 15.47 -15.93 5.28
C ARG A 203 14.46 -16.85 4.62
N LEU A 204 13.23 -16.35 4.37
CA LEU A 204 12.19 -17.11 3.68
C LEU A 204 12.60 -17.49 2.25
N ALA A 205 13.10 -16.53 1.47
CA ALA A 205 13.53 -16.74 0.09
C ALA A 205 14.73 -17.69 -0.01
N THR A 206 15.73 -17.52 0.86
CA THR A 206 16.91 -18.38 0.91
C THR A 206 16.55 -19.83 1.26
N LYS A 207 15.63 -20.04 2.21
CA LYS A 207 15.08 -21.38 2.54
C LYS A 207 14.43 -22.05 1.32
N HIS A 208 13.90 -21.26 0.38
CA HIS A 208 13.31 -21.75 -0.86
C HIS A 208 14.32 -21.82 -2.03
N GLY A 209 15.61 -21.62 -1.78
CA GLY A 209 16.69 -21.84 -2.74
C GLY A 209 17.10 -20.64 -3.55
N VAL A 210 16.71 -19.42 -3.16
CA VAL A 210 17.23 -18.18 -3.76
C VAL A 210 18.72 -18.01 -3.41
N LYS A 211 19.54 -17.71 -4.40
CA LYS A 211 20.96 -17.45 -4.24
C LYS A 211 21.20 -15.96 -4.01
N ARG A 212 21.85 -15.59 -2.93
CA ARG A 212 22.35 -14.23 -2.70
C ARG A 212 23.73 -14.07 -3.35
N ILE A 213 23.89 -13.04 -4.13
CA ILE A 213 25.17 -12.60 -4.70
C ILE A 213 25.48 -11.25 -4.04
N GLU A 214 26.55 -11.25 -3.23
CA GLU A 214 27.07 -10.02 -2.63
C GLU A 214 27.84 -9.23 -3.67
N GLY A 215 27.60 -7.93 -3.76
CA GLY A 215 28.40 -7.02 -4.56
C GLY A 215 27.61 -5.90 -5.23
N ILE A 216 28.35 -4.99 -5.83
CA ILE A 216 27.85 -3.80 -6.50
C ILE A 216 27.87 -4.01 -8.01
N ILE A 217 26.73 -3.77 -8.67
CA ILE A 217 26.61 -3.77 -10.13
C ILE A 217 27.32 -2.51 -10.65
N THR A 218 28.32 -2.67 -11.49
CA THR A 218 29.06 -1.56 -12.09
C THR A 218 28.59 -1.24 -13.50
N GLN A 219 28.25 -2.27 -14.30
CA GLN A 219 27.81 -2.12 -15.69
C GLN A 219 26.68 -3.08 -16.02
N VAL A 220 25.83 -2.70 -16.96
CA VAL A 220 24.75 -3.52 -17.52
C VAL A 220 25.01 -3.66 -19.01
N THR A 221 25.24 -4.89 -19.47
CA THR A 221 25.50 -5.20 -20.87
C THR A 221 24.22 -5.63 -21.56
N THR A 222 23.94 -5.04 -22.73
CA THR A 222 22.76 -5.37 -23.55
C THR A 222 23.17 -6.06 -24.84
N ARG A 223 22.32 -6.96 -25.34
CA ARG A 223 22.51 -7.64 -26.61
C ARG A 223 22.37 -6.67 -27.77
N PRO A 224 23.30 -6.68 -28.73
CA PRO A 224 23.25 -5.71 -29.83
C PRO A 224 22.11 -5.95 -30.84
N ASP A 225 21.61 -7.18 -30.95
CA ASP A 225 20.57 -7.58 -31.90
C ASP A 225 19.15 -7.13 -31.49
N ASN A 226 18.84 -7.18 -30.18
CA ASN A 226 17.49 -6.89 -29.67
C ASN A 226 17.47 -5.92 -28.50
N GLY A 227 18.64 -5.60 -27.96
CA GLY A 227 18.83 -4.70 -26.81
C GLY A 227 18.26 -5.26 -25.50
N PHE A 228 18.06 -6.58 -25.40
CA PHE A 228 17.76 -7.23 -24.11
C PHE A 228 19.00 -7.15 -23.22
N ILE A 229 18.79 -7.09 -21.91
CA ILE A 229 19.88 -7.23 -20.95
C ILE A 229 20.47 -8.64 -21.09
N ASP A 230 21.77 -8.72 -21.25
CA ASP A 230 22.51 -9.98 -21.36
C ASP A 230 23.14 -10.35 -20.02
N SER A 231 23.81 -9.38 -19.40
CA SER A 231 24.54 -9.60 -18.16
C SER A 231 24.70 -8.33 -17.33
N LEU A 232 25.05 -8.54 -16.06
CA LEU A 232 25.42 -7.52 -15.09
C LEU A 232 26.87 -7.76 -14.67
N ASP A 233 27.74 -6.76 -14.86
CA ASP A 233 29.12 -6.82 -14.43
C ASP A 233 29.24 -6.26 -13.02
N MET A 234 29.93 -7.01 -12.16
CA MET A 234 30.08 -6.71 -10.75
C MET A 234 31.42 -6.02 -10.48
N GLN A 235 31.49 -5.31 -9.36
CA GLN A 235 32.71 -4.59 -8.94
C GLN A 235 33.94 -5.51 -8.74
N ASP A 236 33.70 -6.76 -8.38
CA ASP A 236 34.76 -7.78 -8.20
C ASP A 236 35.23 -8.40 -9.52
N GLY A 237 34.72 -7.97 -10.66
CA GLY A 237 35.01 -8.46 -12.00
C GLY A 237 34.22 -9.69 -12.42
N THR A 238 33.31 -10.20 -11.58
CA THR A 238 32.41 -11.28 -11.98
C THR A 238 31.24 -10.76 -12.85
N THR A 239 30.69 -11.65 -13.68
CA THR A 239 29.57 -11.33 -14.57
C THR A 239 28.38 -12.25 -14.27
N VAL A 240 27.19 -11.69 -14.09
CA VAL A 240 25.96 -12.41 -13.79
C VAL A 240 24.99 -12.30 -14.96
N SER A 241 24.74 -13.44 -15.66
CA SER A 241 23.83 -13.50 -16.79
C SER A 241 22.45 -14.03 -16.40
N GLY A 242 21.40 -13.55 -17.07
CA GLY A 242 20.02 -13.95 -16.81
C GLY A 242 19.14 -13.95 -18.05
N ASP A 243 17.93 -14.53 -17.90
CA ASP A 243 16.92 -14.55 -18.95
C ASP A 243 15.83 -13.50 -18.69
N LEU A 244 15.58 -13.19 -17.42
CA LEU A 244 14.65 -12.16 -16.95
C LEU A 244 15.30 -11.40 -15.79
N PHE A 245 15.19 -10.09 -15.80
CA PHE A 245 15.77 -9.20 -14.80
C PHE A 245 14.67 -8.44 -14.08
N LEU A 246 14.75 -8.39 -12.74
CA LEU A 246 13.89 -7.53 -11.93
C LEU A 246 14.72 -6.38 -11.39
N ASP A 247 14.38 -5.17 -11.79
CA ASP A 247 15.03 -3.97 -11.30
C ASP A 247 14.37 -3.51 -10.00
N CYS A 248 15.05 -3.79 -8.88
CA CYS A 248 14.69 -3.36 -7.53
C CYS A 248 15.77 -2.41 -6.95
N THR A 249 16.50 -1.70 -7.82
CA THR A 249 17.65 -0.84 -7.45
C THR A 249 17.23 0.52 -6.90
N GLY A 250 15.99 0.68 -6.48
CA GLY A 250 15.48 1.91 -5.88
C GLY A 250 15.36 3.05 -6.89
N PHE A 251 15.50 4.28 -6.43
CA PHE A 251 15.37 5.48 -7.29
C PHE A 251 16.35 5.52 -8.47
N SER A 252 17.48 4.82 -8.37
CA SER A 252 18.46 4.78 -9.46
C SER A 252 17.94 4.10 -10.72
N GLY A 253 17.07 3.06 -10.57
CA GLY A 253 16.54 2.31 -11.70
C GLY A 253 17.63 1.84 -12.66
N ARG A 254 18.72 1.25 -12.13
CA ARG A 254 19.95 1.00 -12.89
C ARG A 254 19.74 0.21 -14.18
N LEU A 255 18.80 -0.72 -14.17
CA LEU A 255 18.50 -1.56 -15.32
C LEU A 255 17.46 -0.89 -16.23
N ILE A 256 16.29 -0.55 -15.67
CA ILE A 256 15.15 -0.05 -16.43
C ILE A 256 15.41 1.34 -17.03
N HIS A 257 16.11 2.19 -16.28
CA HIS A 257 16.50 3.53 -16.72
C HIS A 257 17.93 3.56 -17.25
N GLY A 258 18.89 3.12 -16.45
CA GLY A 258 20.31 3.25 -16.78
C GLY A 258 20.68 2.52 -18.08
N ALA A 259 20.22 1.28 -18.25
CA ALA A 259 20.56 0.48 -19.44
C ALA A 259 19.49 0.53 -20.54
N LEU A 260 18.20 0.54 -20.17
CA LEU A 260 17.11 0.47 -21.16
C LEU A 260 16.48 1.82 -21.49
N ASN A 261 16.99 2.92 -20.91
CA ASN A 261 16.56 4.30 -21.19
C ASN A 261 15.03 4.51 -21.10
N THR A 262 14.37 3.79 -20.17
CA THR A 262 12.93 3.95 -19.99
C THR A 262 12.63 5.29 -19.36
N SER A 263 11.81 6.11 -20.02
CA SER A 263 11.48 7.46 -19.60
C SER A 263 10.69 7.48 -18.28
N TYR A 264 10.75 8.60 -17.58
CA TYR A 264 10.05 8.86 -16.33
C TYR A 264 9.04 9.98 -16.53
N GLU A 265 7.82 9.80 -16.03
CA GLU A 265 6.74 10.77 -16.05
C GLU A 265 6.59 11.39 -14.66
N PRO A 266 7.04 12.63 -14.44
CA PRO A 266 6.99 13.25 -13.13
C PRO A 266 5.59 13.77 -12.81
N TYR A 267 5.20 13.66 -11.53
CA TYR A 267 3.91 14.14 -11.00
C TYR A 267 4.03 15.37 -10.10
N GLY A 268 5.18 16.07 -10.11
CA GLY A 268 5.43 17.23 -9.25
C GLY A 268 4.44 18.38 -9.38
N HIS A 269 3.68 18.44 -10.48
CA HIS A 269 2.60 19.40 -10.68
C HIS A 269 1.33 19.05 -9.90
N PHE A 270 1.12 17.76 -9.56
CA PHE A 270 0.02 17.26 -8.73
C PHE A 270 0.46 17.00 -7.28
N LEU A 271 1.71 16.59 -7.09
CA LEU A 271 2.30 16.18 -5.81
C LEU A 271 3.58 17.01 -5.61
N PRO A 272 3.48 18.19 -5.01
CA PRO A 272 4.55 19.18 -5.02
C PRO A 272 5.71 18.88 -4.06
N CYS A 273 5.58 17.88 -3.20
CA CYS A 273 6.66 17.47 -2.31
C CYS A 273 7.72 16.65 -3.07
N ASP A 274 8.99 16.96 -2.81
CA ASP A 274 10.16 16.38 -3.49
C ASP A 274 11.26 15.95 -2.52
N SER A 275 11.04 16.16 -1.23
CA SER A 275 12.02 15.92 -0.19
C SER A 275 11.38 15.36 1.06
N ALA A 276 12.16 14.62 1.85
CA ALA A 276 11.77 14.16 3.16
C ALA A 276 12.95 14.12 4.11
N VAL A 277 12.71 14.32 5.38
CA VAL A 277 13.66 14.05 6.46
C VAL A 277 13.03 13.04 7.42
N ALA A 278 13.80 12.04 7.85
CA ALA A 278 13.33 10.96 8.73
C ALA A 278 14.21 10.82 9.97
N VAL A 279 13.61 10.50 11.10
CA VAL A 279 14.28 10.25 12.37
C VAL A 279 13.51 9.19 13.17
N GLN A 280 14.23 8.39 13.93
CA GLN A 280 13.62 7.43 14.85
C GLN A 280 13.63 8.01 16.27
N THR A 281 12.58 7.72 17.04
CA THR A 281 12.50 8.12 18.45
C THR A 281 12.18 6.94 19.35
N GLU A 282 12.48 7.09 20.64
CA GLU A 282 11.92 6.24 21.67
C GLU A 282 10.39 6.24 21.56
N LYS A 283 9.76 5.12 21.89
CA LYS A 283 8.30 5.06 21.98
C LYS A 283 7.80 5.84 23.19
N VAL A 284 6.66 6.51 23.02
CA VAL A 284 5.97 7.20 24.11
C VAL A 284 4.60 6.54 24.32
N GLY A 285 4.49 5.76 25.39
CA GLY A 285 3.24 5.05 25.71
C GLY A 285 2.89 3.87 24.81
N PRO A 286 1.65 3.37 24.90
CA PRO A 286 1.15 2.29 24.04
C PRO A 286 1.08 2.70 22.57
N PRO A 287 1.37 1.79 21.63
CA PRO A 287 1.30 2.12 20.19
C PRO A 287 -0.15 2.39 19.76
N ARG A 288 -0.35 3.50 19.07
CA ARG A 288 -1.65 3.80 18.43
C ARG A 288 -1.91 2.81 17.31
N PRO A 289 -3.15 2.28 17.14
CA PRO A 289 -3.46 1.36 16.05
C PRO A 289 -3.73 2.08 14.72
N TYR A 290 -3.01 3.16 14.44
CA TYR A 290 -3.10 3.96 13.21
C TYR A 290 -1.81 4.75 12.98
N THR A 291 -1.54 5.06 11.72
CA THR A 291 -0.52 6.03 11.31
C THR A 291 -1.05 7.43 11.55
N GLN A 292 -0.22 8.38 11.96
CA GLN A 292 -0.58 9.79 11.95
C GLN A 292 0.05 10.48 10.73
N ALA A 293 -0.75 11.25 10.02
CA ALA A 293 -0.36 12.15 8.93
C ALA A 293 -0.74 13.58 9.34
N ILE A 294 0.24 14.37 9.77
CA ILE A 294 0.04 15.70 10.34
C ILE A 294 0.48 16.74 9.32
N ALA A 295 -0.43 17.55 8.82
CA ALA A 295 -0.11 18.60 7.87
C ALA A 295 0.60 19.79 8.55
N HIS A 296 1.69 20.23 7.94
CA HIS A 296 2.47 21.42 8.27
C HIS A 296 2.26 22.52 7.22
N GLU A 297 2.93 23.64 7.35
CA GLU A 297 2.82 24.79 6.43
C GLU A 297 3.34 24.51 5.01
N PHE A 298 4.21 23.50 4.84
CA PHE A 298 4.95 23.22 3.60
C PHE A 298 5.04 21.73 3.24
N GLY A 299 4.19 20.91 3.86
CA GLY A 299 4.17 19.45 3.69
C GLY A 299 3.45 18.74 4.82
N TRP A 300 3.86 17.52 5.15
CA TRP A 300 3.22 16.73 6.18
C TRP A 300 4.19 15.78 6.88
N GLN A 301 3.92 15.46 8.14
CA GLN A 301 4.71 14.58 8.99
C GLN A 301 3.99 13.24 9.16
N TRP A 302 4.73 12.15 9.05
CA TRP A 302 4.24 10.84 9.48
C TRP A 302 4.75 10.47 10.87
N ARG A 303 3.93 9.70 11.61
CA ARG A 303 4.31 8.97 12.82
C ARG A 303 3.84 7.54 12.71
N ILE A 304 4.77 6.59 12.79
CA ILE A 304 4.53 5.16 12.61
C ILE A 304 4.95 4.43 13.88
N PRO A 305 4.00 3.96 14.71
CA PRO A 305 4.31 3.30 15.97
C PRO A 305 4.69 1.83 15.77
N LEU A 306 5.87 1.45 16.22
CA LEU A 306 6.34 0.07 16.29
C LEU A 306 6.34 -0.41 17.76
N GLN A 307 6.58 -1.72 17.98
CA GLN A 307 6.61 -2.24 19.36
C GLN A 307 7.77 -1.68 20.19
N HIS A 308 8.89 -1.35 19.55
CA HIS A 308 10.14 -0.89 20.23
C HIS A 308 10.43 0.59 20.07
N ARG A 309 9.92 1.26 19.04
CA ARG A 309 10.24 2.65 18.69
C ARG A 309 9.11 3.34 17.92
N MET A 310 9.26 4.63 17.66
CA MET A 310 8.43 5.39 16.74
C MET A 310 9.25 5.79 15.50
N GLY A 311 8.74 5.51 14.30
CA GLY A 311 9.25 6.09 13.07
C GLY A 311 8.62 7.45 12.83
N ASN A 312 9.43 8.47 12.60
CA ASN A 312 8.98 9.83 12.30
C ASN A 312 9.62 10.29 11.00
N GLY A 313 8.93 11.17 10.28
CA GLY A 313 9.53 11.91 9.19
C GLY A 313 8.59 12.98 8.67
N LEU A 314 9.18 13.95 7.99
CA LEU A 314 8.51 15.09 7.40
C LEU A 314 8.76 15.09 5.89
N VAL A 315 7.68 14.97 5.13
CA VAL A 315 7.65 15.18 3.68
C VAL A 315 7.42 16.66 3.43
N TYR A 316 8.21 17.25 2.55
CA TYR A 316 8.11 18.69 2.26
C TYR A 316 8.45 19.04 0.82
N SER A 317 8.03 20.20 0.40
CA SER A 317 8.41 20.75 -0.89
C SER A 317 9.59 21.72 -0.75
N SER A 318 10.73 21.37 -1.36
CA SER A 318 11.94 22.22 -1.36
C SER A 318 11.72 23.59 -2.02
N ARG A 319 10.60 23.73 -2.74
CA ARG A 319 10.16 25.01 -3.34
C ARG A 319 9.69 26.01 -2.29
N PHE A 320 9.22 25.54 -1.12
CA PHE A 320 8.56 26.39 -0.11
C PHE A 320 9.33 26.45 1.21
N VAL A 321 10.27 25.55 1.44
CA VAL A 321 11.02 25.47 2.70
C VAL A 321 12.42 24.92 2.46
N SER A 322 13.40 25.35 3.25
CA SER A 322 14.75 24.78 3.24
C SER A 322 14.80 23.44 4.00
N GLU A 323 15.84 22.64 3.72
CA GLU A 323 16.09 21.38 4.42
C GLU A 323 16.33 21.58 5.92
N ASP A 324 17.09 22.62 6.29
CA ASP A 324 17.41 22.95 7.69
C ASP A 324 16.14 23.33 8.47
N GLU A 325 15.25 24.13 7.87
CA GLU A 325 14.00 24.50 8.50
C GLU A 325 13.04 23.33 8.63
N ALA A 326 12.93 22.48 7.58
CA ALA A 326 12.13 21.26 7.62
C ALA A 326 12.65 20.29 8.71
N THR A 327 13.97 20.13 8.81
CA THR A 327 14.60 19.32 9.86
C THR A 327 14.33 19.88 11.24
N SER A 328 14.49 21.19 11.43
CA SER A 328 14.20 21.87 12.70
C SER A 328 12.73 21.70 13.11
N ARG A 329 11.81 21.83 12.15
CA ARG A 329 10.37 21.62 12.39
C ARG A 329 10.07 20.17 12.81
N LEU A 330 10.65 19.18 12.13
CA LEU A 330 10.50 17.79 12.53
C LEU A 330 10.99 17.56 13.94
N MET A 331 12.23 18.00 14.26
CA MET A 331 12.83 17.80 15.57
C MET A 331 12.03 18.45 16.69
N ALA A 332 11.47 19.63 16.45
CA ALA A 332 10.61 20.34 17.41
C ALA A 332 9.25 19.67 17.63
N SER A 333 8.80 18.81 16.71
CA SER A 333 7.50 18.14 16.76
C SER A 333 7.55 16.71 17.29
N LEU A 334 8.72 16.19 17.65
CA LEU A 334 8.87 14.82 18.14
C LEU A 334 8.19 14.63 19.51
N GLU A 335 7.51 13.49 19.70
CA GLU A 335 6.93 13.12 21.00
C GLU A 335 7.95 12.46 21.93
N GLY A 336 8.92 11.70 21.38
CA GLY A 336 9.96 10.99 22.14
C GLY A 336 11.35 11.50 21.80
N LYS A 337 12.34 11.10 22.62
CA LYS A 337 13.75 11.43 22.37
C LYS A 337 14.22 10.76 21.09
N ALA A 338 14.94 11.51 20.24
CA ALA A 338 15.56 10.97 19.02
C ALA A 338 16.64 9.92 19.40
N ILE A 339 16.61 8.77 18.70
CA ILE A 339 17.58 7.67 18.86
C ILE A 339 18.47 7.48 17.63
N THR A 340 18.21 8.24 16.57
CA THR A 340 19.06 8.34 15.38
C THR A 340 19.23 9.80 14.98
N GLU A 341 20.28 10.09 14.21
CA GLU A 341 20.42 11.38 13.53
C GLU A 341 19.34 11.52 12.43
N PRO A 342 18.85 12.74 12.17
CA PRO A 342 17.97 13.01 11.04
C PRO A 342 18.65 12.65 9.72
N ARG A 343 17.90 12.02 8.81
CA ARG A 343 18.40 11.64 7.49
C ARG A 343 17.48 12.20 6.42
N SER A 344 18.06 12.99 5.51
CA SER A 344 17.33 13.61 4.40
C SER A 344 17.36 12.76 3.14
N PHE A 345 16.28 12.86 2.36
CA PHE A 345 16.09 12.19 1.09
C PHE A 345 15.51 13.17 0.08
N LYS A 346 16.00 13.12 -1.16
CA LYS A 346 15.39 13.80 -2.31
C LYS A 346 14.81 12.77 -3.25
N TYR A 347 13.65 13.06 -3.83
CA TYR A 347 12.97 12.16 -4.74
C TYR A 347 12.15 12.94 -5.77
N THR A 348 11.72 12.26 -6.80
CA THR A 348 10.72 12.77 -7.75
C THR A 348 9.52 11.86 -7.71
N THR A 349 8.35 12.41 -7.34
CA THR A 349 7.08 11.67 -7.49
C THR A 349 6.79 11.43 -8.97
N GLY A 350 6.33 10.24 -9.30
CA GLY A 350 6.07 9.89 -10.70
C GLY A 350 6.21 8.39 -10.96
N ARG A 351 6.21 8.02 -12.23
CA ARG A 351 6.33 6.64 -12.67
C ARG A 351 7.15 6.50 -13.96
N ARG A 352 7.65 5.31 -14.23
CA ARG A 352 8.18 4.99 -15.55
C ARG A 352 7.04 4.93 -16.58
N SER A 353 7.35 5.28 -17.81
CA SER A 353 6.39 5.14 -18.94
C SER A 353 6.08 3.67 -19.26
N LYS A 354 6.98 2.76 -18.87
CA LYS A 354 6.84 1.30 -18.94
C LYS A 354 7.54 0.68 -17.74
N MET A 355 6.87 -0.18 -16.98
CA MET A 355 7.47 -0.93 -15.87
C MET A 355 8.10 -2.24 -16.36
N TRP A 356 7.58 -2.81 -17.45
CA TRP A 356 8.20 -3.93 -18.14
C TRP A 356 8.70 -3.46 -19.51
N ASN A 357 10.01 -3.46 -19.70
CA ASN A 357 10.68 -3.12 -20.95
C ASN A 357 11.63 -4.25 -21.33
N LYS A 358 11.45 -4.87 -22.51
CA LYS A 358 12.24 -6.01 -22.98
C LYS A 358 12.22 -7.18 -21.97
N ASN A 359 13.38 -7.59 -21.44
CA ASN A 359 13.48 -8.62 -20.40
C ASN A 359 13.74 -8.05 -19.01
N CYS A 360 13.40 -6.79 -18.78
CA CYS A 360 13.53 -6.13 -17.48
C CYS A 360 12.19 -5.61 -16.96
N ILE A 361 11.92 -5.87 -15.68
CA ILE A 361 10.73 -5.41 -14.97
C ILE A 361 11.16 -4.60 -13.77
N ALA A 362 10.75 -3.34 -13.71
CA ALA A 362 10.96 -2.48 -12.56
C ALA A 362 9.92 -2.75 -11.48
N ILE A 363 10.35 -2.88 -10.21
CA ILE A 363 9.51 -3.15 -9.05
C ILE A 363 9.91 -2.23 -7.90
N GLY A 364 8.93 -1.63 -7.24
CA GLY A 364 9.14 -0.68 -6.16
C GLY A 364 9.62 0.67 -6.68
N LEU A 365 10.57 1.30 -6.00
CA LEU A 365 11.01 2.67 -6.31
C LEU A 365 11.66 2.82 -7.71
N SER A 366 12.14 1.74 -8.31
CA SER A 366 12.65 1.76 -9.69
C SER A 366 11.53 1.91 -10.74
N ALA A 367 10.31 1.45 -10.42
CA ALA A 367 9.12 1.59 -11.25
C ALA A 367 8.49 2.98 -11.15
N GLY A 368 8.58 3.60 -9.98
CA GLY A 368 8.01 4.90 -9.68
C GLY A 368 7.87 5.12 -8.18
N PHE A 369 7.51 6.33 -7.82
CA PHE A 369 7.30 6.70 -6.43
C PHE A 369 6.08 7.60 -6.28
N LEU A 370 5.22 7.23 -5.33
CA LEU A 370 4.13 8.05 -4.81
C LEU A 370 4.36 8.25 -3.31
N GLU A 371 4.09 9.45 -2.84
CA GLU A 371 4.23 9.77 -1.42
C GLU A 371 3.42 8.78 -0.56
N PRO A 372 3.94 8.35 0.60
CA PRO A 372 3.32 7.30 1.41
C PRO A 372 2.14 7.81 2.27
N VAL A 373 1.41 8.82 1.81
CA VAL A 373 0.21 9.39 2.48
C VAL A 373 -0.78 8.27 2.84
N GLU A 374 -1.01 7.35 1.90
CA GLU A 374 -1.92 6.21 2.04
C GLU A 374 -1.20 4.86 2.20
N SER A 375 0.10 4.86 2.48
CA SER A 375 0.90 3.66 2.76
C SER A 375 0.91 2.63 1.63
N THR A 376 0.95 3.09 0.37
CA THR A 376 0.81 2.25 -0.82
C THR A 376 2.12 1.70 -1.39
N SER A 377 3.29 2.11 -0.90
CA SER A 377 4.60 1.75 -1.49
C SER A 377 4.83 0.23 -1.56
N ILE A 378 4.65 -0.49 -0.44
CA ILE A 378 4.78 -1.95 -0.41
C ILE A 378 3.67 -2.61 -1.23
N HIS A 379 2.45 -2.07 -1.23
CA HIS A 379 1.35 -2.57 -2.02
C HIS A 379 1.65 -2.53 -3.52
N LEU A 380 2.15 -1.42 -4.04
CA LEU A 380 2.48 -1.28 -5.47
C LEU A 380 3.59 -2.26 -5.90
N ALA A 381 4.58 -2.52 -5.04
CA ALA A 381 5.57 -3.55 -5.29
C ALA A 381 4.94 -4.95 -5.29
N MET A 382 4.10 -5.25 -4.32
CA MET A 382 3.38 -6.52 -4.19
C MET A 382 2.44 -6.77 -5.37
N SER A 383 1.63 -5.80 -5.77
CA SER A 383 0.69 -5.93 -6.90
C SER A 383 1.43 -6.14 -8.22
N SER A 384 2.58 -5.47 -8.40
CA SER A 384 3.49 -5.68 -9.54
C SER A 384 4.01 -7.11 -9.58
N ILE A 385 4.39 -7.68 -8.43
CA ILE A 385 4.84 -9.07 -8.31
C ILE A 385 3.69 -10.03 -8.63
N LEU A 386 2.50 -9.83 -8.07
CA LEU A 386 1.32 -10.67 -8.34
C LEU A 386 0.93 -10.64 -9.82
N ARG A 387 1.05 -9.49 -10.47
CA ARG A 387 0.83 -9.33 -11.91
C ARG A 387 1.88 -10.09 -12.72
N LEU A 388 3.16 -10.01 -12.31
CA LEU A 388 4.22 -10.80 -12.92
C LEU A 388 3.95 -12.30 -12.77
N LEU A 389 3.53 -12.78 -11.60
CA LEU A 389 3.20 -14.20 -11.40
C LEU A 389 2.10 -14.68 -12.37
N LYS A 390 1.10 -13.84 -12.66
CA LYS A 390 0.02 -14.15 -13.61
C LYS A 390 0.47 -14.13 -15.07
N LEU A 391 1.36 -13.21 -15.42
CA LEU A 391 1.83 -12.97 -16.80
C LEU A 391 3.25 -13.53 -17.02
N PHE A 392 3.73 -14.40 -16.15
CA PHE A 392 5.11 -14.93 -16.19
C PHE A 392 5.37 -15.64 -17.51
N PRO A 393 6.46 -15.31 -18.23
CA PRO A 393 6.75 -15.88 -19.55
C PRO A 393 7.21 -17.34 -19.42
N GLN A 394 6.45 -18.29 -19.97
CA GLN A 394 6.78 -19.72 -19.96
C GLN A 394 7.88 -20.11 -20.95
N GLY A 395 8.19 -19.26 -21.90
CA GLY A 395 9.23 -19.42 -22.93
C GLY A 395 9.81 -18.06 -23.27
N GLU A 396 9.70 -17.66 -24.52
CA GLU A 396 10.03 -16.30 -24.96
C GLU A 396 9.09 -15.27 -24.33
N ILE A 397 9.61 -14.07 -24.11
CA ILE A 397 8.81 -12.94 -23.68
C ILE A 397 7.91 -12.49 -24.84
N LYS A 398 6.61 -12.60 -24.67
CA LYS A 398 5.64 -12.14 -25.68
C LYS A 398 5.27 -10.68 -25.42
N GLN A 399 5.25 -9.87 -26.48
CA GLN A 399 4.90 -8.45 -26.36
C GLN A 399 3.51 -8.23 -25.76
N THR A 400 2.55 -9.10 -26.02
CA THR A 400 1.20 -9.05 -25.44
C THR A 400 1.20 -9.15 -23.91
N ASN A 401 2.10 -9.97 -23.32
CA ASN A 401 2.24 -10.04 -21.86
C ASN A 401 2.84 -8.75 -21.31
N VAL A 402 3.83 -8.18 -22.02
CA VAL A 402 4.47 -6.91 -21.65
C VAL A 402 3.46 -5.76 -21.68
N ASP A 403 2.65 -5.69 -22.76
CA ASP A 403 1.65 -4.65 -22.94
C ASP A 403 0.55 -4.72 -21.86
N GLU A 404 0.05 -5.92 -21.58
CA GLU A 404 -0.98 -6.10 -20.54
C GLU A 404 -0.43 -5.80 -19.12
N TYR A 405 0.81 -6.23 -18.83
CA TYR A 405 1.46 -5.88 -17.57
C TYR A 405 1.58 -4.36 -17.39
N ASN A 406 2.10 -3.69 -18.41
CA ASN A 406 2.28 -2.24 -18.39
C ASN A 406 0.94 -1.52 -18.24
N LYS A 407 -0.08 -1.87 -19.03
CA LYS A 407 -1.42 -1.29 -18.95
C LYS A 407 -1.97 -1.37 -17.53
N GLN A 408 -2.02 -2.55 -16.94
CA GLN A 408 -2.57 -2.73 -15.60
C GLN A 408 -1.78 -1.98 -14.53
N THR A 409 -0.44 -1.91 -14.66
CA THR A 409 0.40 -1.22 -13.68
C THR A 409 0.25 0.29 -13.77
N LEU A 410 0.18 0.83 -15.00
CA LEU A 410 -0.03 2.26 -15.23
C LEU A 410 -1.39 2.71 -14.68
N GLU A 411 -2.45 1.97 -15.00
CA GLU A 411 -3.81 2.24 -14.49
C GLU A 411 -3.87 2.24 -12.97
N GLU A 412 -3.23 1.27 -12.32
CA GLU A 412 -3.20 1.20 -10.84
C GLU A 412 -2.47 2.40 -10.25
N MET A 413 -1.28 2.75 -10.78
CA MET A 413 -0.52 3.89 -10.28
C MET A 413 -1.26 5.21 -10.47
N ASP A 414 -1.95 5.41 -11.59
CA ASP A 414 -2.73 6.63 -11.83
C ASP A 414 -3.94 6.73 -10.89
N ARG A 415 -4.61 5.62 -10.58
CA ARG A 415 -5.71 5.61 -9.59
C ARG A 415 -5.22 5.91 -8.18
N VAL A 416 -4.11 5.32 -7.77
CA VAL A 416 -3.49 5.60 -6.46
C VAL A 416 -3.03 7.06 -6.39
N ARG A 417 -2.38 7.57 -7.45
CA ARG A 417 -2.02 9.00 -7.56
C ARG A 417 -3.24 9.90 -7.37
N ASN A 418 -4.34 9.62 -8.05
CA ASN A 418 -5.56 10.43 -7.98
C ASN A 418 -6.10 10.49 -6.54
N PHE A 419 -6.07 9.38 -5.81
CA PHE A 419 -6.49 9.36 -4.41
C PHE A 419 -5.55 10.15 -3.49
N ILE A 420 -4.24 10.11 -3.74
CA ILE A 420 -3.28 10.95 -3.00
C ILE A 420 -3.48 12.43 -3.32
N VAL A 421 -3.67 12.77 -4.59
CA VAL A 421 -3.94 14.16 -5.03
C VAL A 421 -5.19 14.72 -4.38
N LEU A 422 -6.24 13.89 -4.16
CA LEU A 422 -7.43 14.32 -3.40
C LEU A 422 -7.08 14.93 -2.04
N HIS A 423 -6.17 14.29 -1.28
CA HIS A 423 -5.79 14.78 0.05
C HIS A 423 -5.21 16.18 0.03
N TYR A 424 -4.41 16.50 -1.00
CA TYR A 424 -3.82 17.81 -1.18
C TYR A 424 -4.82 18.86 -1.71
N HIS A 425 -5.62 18.46 -2.70
CA HIS A 425 -6.52 19.40 -3.40
C HIS A 425 -7.79 19.72 -2.60
N ALA A 426 -8.32 18.78 -1.83
CA ALA A 426 -9.57 18.99 -1.07
C ALA A 426 -9.41 19.93 0.13
N THR A 427 -8.21 20.40 0.41
CA THR A 427 -7.91 21.31 1.52
C THR A 427 -8.72 22.60 1.45
N GLN A 428 -9.12 23.12 2.61
CA GLN A 428 -9.67 24.47 2.77
C GLN A 428 -8.62 25.48 3.22
N ARG A 429 -7.39 25.02 3.51
CA ARG A 429 -6.29 25.84 4.00
C ARG A 429 -5.83 26.87 2.96
N ASP A 430 -5.51 28.08 3.45
CA ASP A 430 -4.92 29.18 2.68
C ASP A 430 -3.81 29.92 3.44
N ASP A 431 -3.44 29.37 4.60
CA ASP A 431 -2.48 29.93 5.55
C ASP A 431 -1.04 29.99 5.01
N SER A 432 -0.70 29.14 4.03
CA SER A 432 0.64 29.11 3.43
C SER A 432 0.62 29.11 1.91
N ALA A 433 1.76 29.45 1.29
CA ALA A 433 1.91 29.40 -0.17
C ALA A 433 1.78 27.97 -0.71
N PHE A 434 2.24 26.97 0.06
CA PHE A 434 2.12 25.56 -0.27
C PHE A 434 0.65 25.11 -0.35
N TRP A 435 -0.16 25.39 0.68
CA TRP A 435 -1.56 24.98 0.69
C TRP A 435 -2.42 25.75 -0.32
N ARG A 436 -2.12 27.04 -0.54
CA ARG A 436 -2.75 27.80 -1.64
C ARG A 436 -2.44 27.19 -3.01
N TYR A 437 -1.20 26.71 -3.24
CA TYR A 437 -0.86 25.98 -4.46
C TYR A 437 -1.67 24.68 -4.56
N CYS A 438 -1.68 23.84 -3.54
CA CYS A 438 -2.40 22.56 -3.54
C CYS A 438 -3.91 22.73 -3.79
N LYS A 439 -4.53 23.72 -3.15
CA LYS A 439 -5.96 24.03 -3.31
C LYS A 439 -6.34 24.44 -4.73
N ASN A 440 -5.44 25.19 -5.40
CA ASN A 440 -5.74 25.81 -6.70
C ASN A 440 -5.06 25.11 -7.89
N MET A 441 -4.30 24.04 -7.67
CA MET A 441 -3.65 23.29 -8.76
C MET A 441 -4.66 22.59 -9.65
N ASP A 442 -4.34 22.46 -10.92
CA ASP A 442 -5.08 21.58 -11.81
C ASP A 442 -4.95 20.13 -11.34
N ILE A 443 -6.05 19.39 -11.41
CA ILE A 443 -6.10 17.98 -11.02
C ILE A 443 -6.55 17.11 -12.19
N PRO A 444 -6.27 15.80 -12.18
CA PRO A 444 -6.72 14.90 -13.23
C PRO A 444 -8.24 15.01 -13.45
N PRO A 445 -8.72 15.04 -14.71
CA PRO A 445 -10.13 15.22 -15.03
C PRO A 445 -11.06 14.20 -14.36
N GLU A 446 -10.62 12.95 -14.26
CA GLU A 446 -11.37 11.88 -13.58
C GLU A 446 -11.54 12.15 -12.08
N LEU A 447 -10.50 12.68 -11.43
CA LEU A 447 -10.57 13.07 -10.03
C LEU A 447 -11.51 14.25 -9.86
N LYS A 448 -11.41 15.27 -10.70
CA LYS A 448 -12.29 16.43 -10.68
C LYS A 448 -13.75 16.03 -10.79
N GLN A 449 -14.09 15.21 -11.78
CA GLN A 449 -15.45 14.70 -11.97
C GLN A 449 -15.96 13.93 -10.73
N ARG A 450 -15.11 13.10 -10.11
CA ARG A 450 -15.48 12.34 -8.90
C ARG A 450 -15.77 13.24 -7.71
N VAL A 451 -14.94 14.25 -7.48
CA VAL A 451 -15.12 15.23 -6.40
C VAL A 451 -16.39 16.05 -6.60
N GLU A 452 -16.62 16.54 -7.81
CA GLU A 452 -17.83 17.30 -8.17
C GLU A 452 -19.09 16.46 -7.99
N LEU A 453 -19.12 15.23 -8.54
CA LEU A 453 -20.26 14.34 -8.43
C LEU A 453 -20.58 13.98 -6.97
N PHE A 454 -19.55 13.69 -6.17
CA PHE A 454 -19.75 13.44 -4.74
C PHE A 454 -20.31 14.68 -4.03
N GLY A 455 -19.74 15.86 -4.27
CA GLY A 455 -20.19 17.12 -3.67
C GLY A 455 -21.65 17.47 -4.00
N GLU A 456 -22.11 17.15 -5.20
CA GLU A 456 -23.49 17.40 -5.61
C GLU A 456 -24.46 16.33 -5.12
N THR A 457 -24.09 15.06 -5.24
CA THR A 457 -25.04 13.94 -5.14
C THR A 457 -24.72 12.90 -4.07
N GLY A 458 -23.52 12.91 -3.52
CA GLY A 458 -23.02 11.86 -2.61
C GLY A 458 -22.62 10.55 -3.31
N VAL A 459 -22.69 10.49 -4.64
CA VAL A 459 -22.33 9.31 -5.44
C VAL A 459 -20.83 9.28 -5.71
N ILE A 460 -20.23 8.10 -5.57
CA ILE A 460 -18.83 7.85 -5.89
C ILE A 460 -18.77 6.85 -7.06
N PRO A 461 -18.41 7.29 -8.28
CA PRO A 461 -18.23 6.39 -9.41
C PRO A 461 -16.93 5.62 -9.23
N LEU A 462 -17.01 4.31 -9.04
CA LEU A 462 -15.85 3.42 -8.99
C LEU A 462 -15.67 2.70 -10.32
N GLY A 463 -14.40 2.62 -10.76
CA GLY A 463 -13.99 1.72 -11.84
C GLY A 463 -13.82 0.29 -11.34
N GLU A 464 -13.76 -0.65 -12.28
CA GLU A 464 -13.31 -2.01 -11.93
C GLU A 464 -11.88 -1.99 -11.36
N LYS A 465 -11.60 -2.78 -10.34
CA LYS A 465 -10.27 -2.95 -9.74
C LYS A 465 -9.70 -1.69 -9.06
N GLU A 466 -10.52 -0.82 -8.52
CA GLU A 466 -10.04 0.27 -7.66
C GLU A 466 -9.54 -0.27 -6.32
N LEU A 467 -8.39 0.24 -5.86
CA LEU A 467 -7.82 -0.09 -4.55
C LEU A 467 -8.66 0.51 -3.43
N PHE A 468 -8.99 1.79 -3.58
CA PHE A 468 -9.79 2.56 -2.63
C PHE A 468 -11.26 2.48 -3.03
N GLN A 469 -12.08 1.88 -2.17
CA GLN A 469 -13.50 1.66 -2.40
C GLN A 469 -14.34 2.87 -1.92
N THR A 470 -15.66 2.82 -2.10
CA THR A 470 -16.61 3.88 -1.71
C THR A 470 -16.36 4.41 -0.30
N ASP A 471 -16.14 3.51 0.68
CA ASP A 471 -15.87 3.92 2.07
C ASP A 471 -14.63 4.80 2.22
N SER A 472 -13.54 4.47 1.52
CA SER A 472 -12.31 5.25 1.55
C SER A 472 -12.51 6.66 1.01
N TRP A 473 -13.12 6.78 -0.18
CA TRP A 473 -13.44 8.07 -0.78
C TRP A 473 -14.37 8.89 0.09
N THR A 474 -15.42 8.27 0.64
CA THR A 474 -16.38 8.91 1.54
C THR A 474 -15.70 9.46 2.80
N GLN A 475 -14.87 8.64 3.47
CA GLN A 475 -14.19 9.04 4.70
C GLN A 475 -13.25 10.22 4.47
N VAL A 476 -12.48 10.22 3.37
CA VAL A 476 -11.54 11.30 3.06
C VAL A 476 -12.28 12.57 2.64
N MET A 477 -13.25 12.49 1.74
CA MET A 477 -13.99 13.67 1.27
C MET A 477 -14.77 14.33 2.40
N LEU A 478 -15.51 13.55 3.20
CA LEU A 478 -16.21 14.08 4.38
C LEU A 478 -15.25 14.61 5.44
N GLY A 479 -14.09 13.93 5.63
CA GLY A 479 -13.04 14.33 6.56
C GLY A 479 -12.40 15.68 6.19
N GLN A 480 -12.40 16.04 4.91
CA GLN A 480 -11.95 17.32 4.40
C GLN A 480 -13.09 18.29 4.08
N ASN A 481 -14.25 18.09 4.72
CA ASN A 481 -15.39 19.00 4.67
C ASN A 481 -16.09 19.10 3.30
N ILE A 482 -15.91 18.13 2.40
CA ILE A 482 -16.75 18.01 1.19
C ILE A 482 -18.03 17.29 1.58
N ILE A 483 -19.06 18.07 1.90
CA ILE A 483 -20.37 17.55 2.33
C ILE A 483 -21.33 17.55 1.14
N PRO A 484 -21.91 16.38 0.74
CA PRO A 484 -22.85 16.31 -0.37
C PRO A 484 -24.08 17.18 -0.21
N GLN A 485 -24.46 17.87 -1.29
CA GLN A 485 -25.65 18.72 -1.32
C GLN A 485 -26.96 17.91 -1.29
N SER A 486 -26.94 16.68 -1.79
CA SER A 486 -28.09 15.79 -1.85
C SER A 486 -27.72 14.33 -1.52
N TYR A 487 -28.71 13.50 -1.34
CA TYR A 487 -28.58 12.06 -1.16
C TYR A 487 -29.47 11.33 -2.17
N HIS A 488 -29.24 10.05 -2.37
CA HIS A 488 -29.96 9.23 -3.35
C HIS A 488 -31.46 9.11 -2.98
N PRO A 489 -32.40 9.39 -3.91
CA PRO A 489 -33.85 9.40 -3.60
C PRO A 489 -34.40 8.04 -3.16
N LEU A 490 -33.75 6.92 -3.44
CA LEU A 490 -34.17 5.61 -2.92
C LEU A 490 -34.24 5.56 -1.39
N VAL A 491 -33.47 6.40 -0.69
CA VAL A 491 -33.55 6.48 0.78
C VAL A 491 -34.93 6.91 1.27
N ASP A 492 -35.63 7.75 0.50
CA ASP A 492 -36.98 8.23 0.86
C ASP A 492 -38.06 7.15 0.73
N MET A 493 -37.73 5.98 0.13
CA MET A 493 -38.62 4.80 0.19
C MET A 493 -38.65 4.17 1.60
N MET A 494 -37.68 4.48 2.44
CA MET A 494 -37.65 4.08 3.86
C MET A 494 -38.43 5.11 4.69
N LYS A 495 -39.38 4.66 5.51
CA LYS A 495 -40.08 5.57 6.42
C LYS A 495 -39.10 6.20 7.41
N THR A 496 -39.35 7.42 7.83
CA THR A 496 -38.49 8.17 8.74
C THR A 496 -38.14 7.40 10.03
N LYS A 497 -39.14 6.74 10.65
CA LYS A 497 -38.91 5.90 11.84
C LYS A 497 -38.04 4.68 11.57
N ASP A 498 -38.17 4.08 10.39
CA ASP A 498 -37.36 2.92 10.01
C ASP A 498 -35.91 3.33 9.74
N LEU A 499 -35.72 4.51 9.14
CA LEU A 499 -34.39 5.10 8.95
C LEU A 499 -33.71 5.42 10.29
N GLU A 500 -34.42 6.04 11.22
CA GLU A 500 -33.93 6.32 12.57
C GLU A 500 -33.50 5.03 13.28
N HIS A 501 -34.38 4.03 13.32
CA HIS A 501 -34.10 2.72 13.93
C HIS A 501 -32.92 2.02 13.24
N PHE A 502 -32.79 2.10 11.92
CA PHE A 502 -31.67 1.54 11.16
C PHE A 502 -30.34 2.18 11.56
N LEU A 503 -30.30 3.52 11.63
CA LEU A 503 -29.08 4.25 12.01
C LEU A 503 -28.68 3.97 13.47
N GLU A 504 -29.62 4.05 14.41
CA GLU A 504 -29.37 3.76 15.81
C GLU A 504 -28.94 2.31 16.04
N GLY A 505 -29.57 1.35 15.38
CA GLY A 505 -29.22 -0.06 15.47
C GLY A 505 -27.80 -0.35 14.98
N LEU A 506 -27.39 0.26 13.86
CA LEU A 506 -26.01 0.13 13.35
C LEU A 506 -24.99 0.73 14.31
N LYS A 507 -25.25 1.94 14.84
CA LYS A 507 -24.35 2.59 15.80
C LYS A 507 -24.22 1.77 17.08
N ALA A 508 -25.32 1.28 17.63
CA ALA A 508 -25.33 0.44 18.82
C ALA A 508 -24.55 -0.87 18.60
N LYS A 509 -24.70 -1.50 17.44
CA LYS A 509 -23.94 -2.70 17.07
C LYS A 509 -22.44 -2.42 17.03
N VAL A 510 -22.02 -1.37 16.32
CA VAL A 510 -20.59 -0.97 16.23
C VAL A 510 -20.03 -0.71 17.63
N ARG A 511 -20.78 0.00 18.48
CA ARG A 511 -20.36 0.27 19.86
C ARG A 511 -20.15 -1.02 20.65
N ALA A 512 -21.12 -1.94 20.61
CA ALA A 512 -21.05 -3.21 21.31
C ALA A 512 -19.85 -4.08 20.85
N GLU A 513 -19.54 -4.08 19.55
CA GLU A 513 -18.38 -4.79 19.01
C GLU A 513 -17.06 -4.18 19.49
N VAL A 514 -16.94 -2.86 19.50
CA VAL A 514 -15.72 -2.16 19.94
C VAL A 514 -15.54 -2.29 21.46
N ASP A 515 -16.61 -2.30 22.25
CA ASP A 515 -16.53 -2.47 23.71
C ASP A 515 -15.88 -3.80 24.09
N GLN A 516 -16.06 -4.86 23.29
CA GLN A 516 -15.49 -6.17 23.51
C GLN A 516 -14.02 -6.30 23.05
N MET A 517 -13.49 -5.32 22.31
CA MET A 517 -12.11 -5.36 21.86
C MET A 517 -11.13 -5.05 22.98
N PRO A 518 -9.99 -5.74 23.04
CA PRO A 518 -8.90 -5.41 23.96
C PRO A 518 -8.23 -4.09 23.57
N SER A 519 -7.50 -3.47 24.48
CA SER A 519 -6.54 -2.43 24.10
C SER A 519 -5.50 -2.99 23.14
N HIS A 520 -5.01 -2.16 22.22
CA HIS A 520 -4.00 -2.56 21.24
C HIS A 520 -2.74 -3.16 21.92
N GLN A 521 -2.25 -2.52 22.99
CA GLN A 521 -1.10 -3.04 23.74
C GLN A 521 -1.37 -4.43 24.32
N SER A 522 -2.54 -4.64 24.95
CA SER A 522 -2.91 -5.93 25.54
C SER A 522 -3.04 -7.04 24.46
N PHE A 523 -3.50 -6.69 23.26
CA PHE A 523 -3.51 -7.61 22.14
C PHE A 523 -2.09 -7.99 21.72
N LEU A 524 -1.20 -7.02 21.50
CA LEU A 524 0.19 -7.26 21.12
C LEU A 524 0.93 -8.13 22.13
N ASP A 525 0.79 -7.83 23.42
CA ASP A 525 1.44 -8.59 24.50
C ASP A 525 1.07 -10.07 24.53
N LYS A 526 -0.16 -10.39 24.15
CA LYS A 526 -0.67 -11.78 24.11
C LYS A 526 -0.39 -12.49 22.80
N TYR A 527 -0.49 -11.76 21.68
CA TYR A 527 -0.50 -12.34 20.33
C TYR A 527 0.90 -12.45 19.71
N CYS A 528 1.70 -11.40 19.87
CA CYS A 528 2.95 -11.28 19.12
C CYS A 528 3.99 -10.39 19.81
N LYS A 529 4.06 -10.46 21.14
CA LYS A 529 5.07 -9.70 21.89
C LYS A 529 6.46 -9.94 21.32
N SER A 530 7.11 -8.89 20.85
CA SER A 530 8.47 -8.98 20.33
C SER A 530 9.51 -9.02 21.43
N ASN A 531 10.66 -9.62 21.12
CA ASN A 531 11.81 -9.61 22.02
C ASN A 531 12.38 -8.19 22.12
N PRO A 532 12.92 -7.77 23.28
CA PRO A 532 13.72 -6.55 23.36
C PRO A 532 14.86 -6.60 22.36
N MET A 533 15.10 -5.50 21.68
CA MET A 533 16.26 -5.34 20.79
C MET A 533 17.46 -4.83 21.56
#